data_2489e1f46ab5a13c4eb382af885f02a4
#
_entry.id   2489e1f46ab5a13c4eb382af885f02a4
#
_cell.length_a   1.000
_cell.length_b   1.000
_cell.length_c   1.000
_cell.angle_alpha   90.00
_cell.angle_beta   90.00
_cell.angle_gamma   90.00
#
_symmetry.space_group_name_H-M   'P 1'
#
loop_
_entity.id
_entity.type
_entity.pdbx_description
1 polymer ?
#
loop_
_entity_poly.entity_id
_entity_poly.type
_entity_poly.pdbx_seq_one_letter_code
_entity_poly.pdbx_strand_id
1 'polypeptide(L)'
;MSEGEVPPGIFLARPEEPGPGIRLAVKDLFDTAGLTTTYGSAIFAEHVPAETAEAVRLLEAAGYANVGKTNLHEFAYGTTSENPHFGTVPNPLAEGRIAGGSSGGSAAALAAGLAEAALGSDTGGSIRIPAACCGIVGFKPTFGLVSLEGCFPLAPSLDHASPMARSVEACTAMLEVLAPGFRPRELESLEEVEVGIAWTEVAEPLVRARVEEAAARFPRSRPVELPSAEGTREVFMREVADVHRELFAEQGDLYGANVAAKLETCLAVTDSEYEAAVRAREELRQRFAEAIEGLDLVVTPTLGFVAPHTGQDEREIRGALTSLTWPFNVLGAPALALPCGSAEDGLPASVQIAGRPGDDALVLAAGTLLQSAIS
;
A
#
# COMPACT_ATOMS: atom_id res chain seq x y z
N MET A 1 24.13 8.29 -9.13
CA MET A 1 23.63 7.88 -10.45
C MET A 1 23.70 9.11 -11.35
N SER A 2 24.14 8.96 -12.61
CA SER A 2 24.15 10.06 -13.56
C SER A 2 22.72 10.55 -13.82
N GLU A 3 22.50 11.87 -13.86
CA GLU A 3 21.20 12.45 -14.20
C GLU A 3 20.77 11.93 -15.59
N GLY A 4 19.71 11.11 -15.65
CA GLY A 4 19.04 10.74 -16.91
C GLY A 4 18.73 9.27 -17.14
N GLU A 5 19.34 8.32 -16.44
CA GLU A 5 19.10 6.90 -16.73
C GLU A 5 18.07 6.31 -15.73
N VAL A 6 16.88 5.95 -16.26
CA VAL A 6 15.82 5.30 -15.49
C VAL A 6 16.21 3.84 -15.27
N PRO A 7 16.36 3.35 -14.04
CA PRO A 7 16.65 1.95 -13.78
C PRO A 7 15.59 1.05 -14.42
N PRO A 8 16.00 -0.03 -15.11
CA PRO A 8 15.04 -0.99 -15.66
C PRO A 8 14.18 -1.60 -14.55
N GLY A 9 12.96 -1.99 -14.89
CA GLY A 9 12.04 -2.65 -13.98
C GLY A 9 11.15 -1.71 -13.15
N ILE A 10 11.36 -0.39 -13.15
CA ILE A 10 10.48 0.57 -12.44
C ILE A 10 9.24 0.90 -13.27
N PHE A 11 9.39 1.22 -14.56
CA PHE A 11 8.28 1.54 -15.46
C PHE A 11 8.08 0.44 -16.51
N LEU A 12 6.83 0.15 -16.85
CA LEU A 12 6.41 -0.76 -17.93
C LEU A 12 6.08 0.01 -19.21
N ALA A 13 5.48 1.16 -19.09
CA ALA A 13 5.17 2.06 -20.19
C ALA A 13 5.39 3.51 -19.78
N ARG A 14 5.78 4.35 -20.74
CA ARG A 14 5.95 5.79 -20.51
C ARG A 14 5.39 6.58 -21.70
N PRO A 15 4.76 7.74 -21.47
CA PRO A 15 4.42 8.63 -22.55
C PRO A 15 5.68 9.14 -23.26
N GLU A 16 5.60 9.41 -24.55
CA GLU A 16 6.72 9.96 -25.33
C GLU A 16 7.21 11.29 -24.74
N GLU A 17 6.26 12.17 -24.40
CA GLU A 17 6.51 13.44 -23.74
C GLU A 17 5.54 13.58 -22.55
N PRO A 18 6.02 13.48 -21.32
CA PRO A 18 5.19 13.83 -20.16
C PRO A 18 4.83 15.30 -20.21
N GLY A 19 3.55 15.62 -19.96
CA GLY A 19 3.09 17.01 -19.86
C GLY A 19 3.77 17.80 -18.74
N PRO A 20 3.61 19.11 -18.70
CA PRO A 20 4.08 19.94 -17.59
C PRO A 20 3.23 19.66 -16.33
N GLY A 21 3.83 19.73 -15.15
CA GLY A 21 3.13 19.57 -13.87
C GLY A 21 3.93 18.74 -12.86
N ILE A 22 3.24 18.36 -11.78
CA ILE A 22 3.79 17.47 -10.75
C ILE A 22 3.93 16.08 -11.34
N ARG A 23 5.16 15.54 -11.36
CA ARG A 23 5.44 14.21 -11.96
C ARG A 23 4.76 13.10 -11.19
N LEU A 24 3.77 12.45 -11.83
CA LEU A 24 2.97 11.37 -11.28
C LEU A 24 3.39 10.01 -11.85
N ALA A 25 3.78 9.09 -11.00
CA ALA A 25 3.94 7.68 -11.36
C ALA A 25 2.62 6.93 -11.09
N VAL A 26 2.10 6.21 -12.09
CA VAL A 26 0.81 5.52 -12.00
C VAL A 26 1.03 4.01 -11.96
N LYS A 27 0.61 3.34 -10.90
CA LYS A 27 0.66 1.87 -10.84
C LYS A 27 -0.05 1.26 -12.05
N ASP A 28 0.58 0.29 -12.69
CA ASP A 28 0.05 -0.34 -13.92
C ASP A 28 -1.18 -1.23 -13.69
N LEU A 29 -1.88 -0.98 -12.61
CA LEU A 29 -3.19 -1.53 -12.28
C LEU A 29 -4.35 -0.59 -12.69
N PHE A 30 -4.04 0.71 -12.89
CA PHE A 30 -5.01 1.73 -13.27
C PHE A 30 -5.00 1.94 -14.78
N ASP A 31 -6.12 1.83 -15.42
CA ASP A 31 -6.30 2.11 -16.83
C ASP A 31 -5.85 3.52 -17.16
N THR A 32 -5.13 3.64 -18.28
CA THR A 32 -4.67 4.94 -18.79
C THR A 32 -4.83 4.93 -20.31
N ALA A 33 -5.76 5.71 -20.82
CA ALA A 33 -6.05 5.75 -22.25
C ALA A 33 -4.79 6.08 -23.07
N GLY A 34 -4.53 5.29 -24.08
CA GLY A 34 -3.39 5.47 -24.97
C GLY A 34 -2.04 4.97 -24.45
N LEU A 35 -1.96 4.48 -23.22
CA LEU A 35 -0.78 3.80 -22.67
C LEU A 35 -1.07 2.32 -22.41
N THR A 36 -0.13 1.46 -22.76
CA THR A 36 -0.22 0.03 -22.41
C THR A 36 -0.42 -0.12 -20.91
N THR A 37 -1.42 -0.91 -20.51
CA THR A 37 -1.76 -1.22 -19.11
C THR A 37 -1.86 -2.73 -18.99
N THR A 38 -0.86 -3.35 -18.38
CA THR A 38 -0.69 -4.80 -18.37
C THR A 38 -1.27 -5.48 -17.13
N TYR A 39 -1.64 -4.73 -16.11
CA TYR A 39 -1.94 -5.22 -14.76
C TYR A 39 -0.82 -6.13 -14.19
N GLY A 40 0.40 -6.00 -14.73
CA GLY A 40 1.55 -6.81 -14.38
C GLY A 40 1.53 -8.23 -14.94
N SER A 41 0.63 -8.57 -15.87
CA SER A 41 0.48 -9.92 -16.43
C SER A 41 0.74 -9.98 -17.92
N ALA A 42 1.31 -11.10 -18.38
CA ALA A 42 1.49 -11.38 -19.80
C ALA A 42 0.16 -11.44 -20.58
N ILE A 43 -0.94 -11.76 -19.90
CA ILE A 43 -2.29 -11.82 -20.51
C ILE A 43 -2.68 -10.48 -21.12
N PHE A 44 -2.26 -9.38 -20.52
CA PHE A 44 -2.60 -8.01 -20.93
C PHE A 44 -1.40 -7.23 -21.49
N ALA A 45 -0.34 -7.93 -21.96
CA ALA A 45 0.91 -7.30 -22.41
C ALA A 45 0.73 -6.25 -23.52
N GLU A 46 -0.31 -6.39 -24.34
CA GLU A 46 -0.63 -5.47 -25.46
C GLU A 46 -1.93 -4.68 -25.22
N HIS A 47 -2.51 -4.77 -24.02
CA HIS A 47 -3.77 -4.09 -23.73
C HIS A 47 -3.57 -2.57 -23.58
N VAL A 48 -4.32 -1.81 -24.36
CA VAL A 48 -4.37 -0.35 -24.31
C VAL A 48 -5.80 0.07 -23.96
N PRO A 49 -6.06 0.59 -22.76
CA PRO A 49 -7.39 1.02 -22.37
C PRO A 49 -7.94 2.15 -23.25
N ALA A 50 -9.24 2.12 -23.51
CA ALA A 50 -9.94 3.20 -24.22
C ALA A 50 -10.23 4.41 -23.32
N GLU A 51 -10.35 4.17 -22.00
CA GLU A 51 -10.68 5.19 -21.00
C GLU A 51 -9.61 5.22 -19.91
N THR A 52 -9.48 6.36 -19.24
CA THR A 52 -8.57 6.54 -18.12
C THR A 52 -9.32 6.38 -16.80
N ALA A 53 -8.76 5.62 -15.88
CA ALA A 53 -9.27 5.43 -14.52
C ALA A 53 -9.58 6.76 -13.85
N GLU A 54 -10.68 6.83 -13.09
CA GLU A 54 -11.15 8.08 -12.49
C GLU A 54 -10.09 8.74 -11.60
N ALA A 55 -9.40 7.97 -10.76
CA ALA A 55 -8.34 8.48 -9.90
C ALA A 55 -7.20 9.13 -10.68
N VAL A 56 -6.80 8.55 -11.83
CA VAL A 56 -5.77 9.13 -12.72
C VAL A 56 -6.28 10.40 -13.36
N ARG A 57 -7.50 10.39 -13.91
CA ARG A 57 -8.13 11.55 -14.57
C ARG A 57 -8.27 12.75 -13.61
N LEU A 58 -8.65 12.51 -12.35
CA LEU A 58 -8.76 13.56 -11.35
C LEU A 58 -7.39 14.20 -11.06
N LEU A 59 -6.34 13.39 -10.89
CA LEU A 59 -4.98 13.90 -10.66
C LEU A 59 -4.46 14.68 -11.87
N GLU A 60 -4.64 14.16 -13.10
CA GLU A 60 -4.24 14.87 -14.32
C GLU A 60 -4.98 16.22 -14.48
N ALA A 61 -6.27 16.25 -14.21
CA ALA A 61 -7.07 17.47 -14.22
C ALA A 61 -6.61 18.52 -13.17
N ALA A 62 -6.00 18.06 -12.08
CA ALA A 62 -5.42 18.91 -11.03
C ALA A 62 -3.95 19.30 -11.29
N GLY A 63 -3.39 18.99 -12.47
CA GLY A 63 -2.05 19.40 -12.87
C GLY A 63 -0.94 18.42 -12.53
N TYR A 64 -1.29 17.16 -12.24
CA TYR A 64 -0.30 16.08 -12.18
C TYR A 64 -0.02 15.56 -13.61
N ALA A 65 1.27 15.38 -13.93
CA ALA A 65 1.70 14.87 -15.23
C ALA A 65 2.12 13.41 -15.11
N ASN A 66 1.41 12.51 -15.78
CA ASN A 66 1.76 11.09 -15.81
C ASN A 66 3.13 10.89 -16.49
N VAL A 67 4.12 10.40 -15.74
CA VAL A 67 5.48 10.11 -16.23
C VAL A 67 5.69 8.65 -16.57
N GLY A 68 4.71 7.79 -16.31
CA GLY A 68 4.71 6.37 -16.71
C GLY A 68 3.89 5.47 -15.80
N LYS A 69 3.62 4.28 -16.38
CA LYS A 69 2.95 3.14 -15.74
C LYS A 69 4.01 2.33 -14.99
N THR A 70 3.87 2.19 -13.68
CA THR A 70 4.88 1.55 -12.84
C THR A 70 4.64 0.05 -12.72
N ASN A 71 5.73 -0.72 -12.74
CA ASN A 71 5.72 -2.16 -12.52
C ASN A 71 5.18 -2.51 -11.12
N LEU A 72 4.58 -3.69 -11.02
CA LEU A 72 3.88 -4.17 -9.84
C LEU A 72 4.02 -5.70 -9.73
N HIS A 73 3.65 -6.27 -8.60
CA HIS A 73 3.39 -7.70 -8.54
C HIS A 73 2.18 -8.05 -9.40
N GLU A 74 2.25 -9.12 -10.18
CA GLU A 74 1.21 -9.55 -11.13
C GLU A 74 -0.20 -9.48 -10.50
N PHE A 75 -1.14 -8.79 -11.16
CA PHE A 75 -2.52 -8.54 -10.70
C PHE A 75 -2.63 -7.96 -9.28
N ALA A 76 -1.60 -7.23 -8.83
CA ALA A 76 -1.50 -6.78 -7.44
C ALA A 76 -1.49 -7.91 -6.39
N TYR A 77 -1.41 -9.19 -6.79
CA TYR A 77 -1.53 -10.35 -5.92
C TYR A 77 -0.17 -10.83 -5.40
N GLY A 78 0.53 -9.99 -4.68
CA GLY A 78 1.79 -10.31 -3.98
C GLY A 78 2.43 -9.10 -3.31
N THR A 79 3.52 -9.33 -2.59
CA THR A 79 4.08 -8.37 -1.64
C THR A 79 5.54 -7.99 -1.92
N THR A 80 6.16 -8.53 -2.99
CA THR A 80 7.58 -8.31 -3.30
C THR A 80 7.82 -7.43 -4.54
N SER A 81 6.88 -7.39 -5.49
CA SER A 81 7.05 -6.83 -6.84
C SER A 81 8.17 -7.48 -7.65
N GLU A 82 8.42 -8.78 -7.40
CA GLU A 82 9.20 -9.66 -8.26
C GLU A 82 8.25 -10.22 -9.33
N ASN A 83 8.14 -9.49 -10.44
CA ASN A 83 7.20 -9.83 -11.50
C ASN A 83 7.85 -10.82 -12.49
N PRO A 84 7.24 -12.00 -12.73
CA PRO A 84 7.81 -13.02 -13.60
C PRO A 84 7.82 -12.66 -15.09
N HIS A 85 6.97 -11.72 -15.51
CA HIS A 85 6.79 -11.33 -16.90
C HIS A 85 7.61 -10.08 -17.26
N PHE A 86 7.70 -9.12 -16.33
CA PHE A 86 8.27 -7.80 -16.57
C PHE A 86 9.51 -7.50 -15.69
N GLY A 87 10.02 -8.51 -14.99
CA GLY A 87 11.20 -8.40 -14.15
C GLY A 87 10.93 -7.79 -12.77
N THR A 88 11.91 -7.92 -11.92
CA THR A 88 11.87 -7.46 -10.52
C THR A 88 12.00 -5.94 -10.44
N VAL A 89 11.15 -5.31 -9.65
CA VAL A 89 11.30 -3.89 -9.32
C VAL A 89 12.54 -3.72 -8.41
N PRO A 90 13.53 -2.91 -8.80
CA PRO A 90 14.70 -2.67 -7.97
C PRO A 90 14.33 -1.82 -6.74
N ASN A 91 14.93 -2.09 -5.59
CA ASN A 91 14.88 -1.18 -4.45
C ASN A 91 16.00 -0.13 -4.61
N PRO A 92 15.67 1.17 -4.76
CA PRO A 92 16.69 2.20 -4.98
C PRO A 92 17.64 2.43 -3.79
N LEU A 93 17.26 1.96 -2.59
CA LEU A 93 18.04 2.14 -1.36
C LEU A 93 19.09 1.04 -1.16
N ALA A 94 18.81 -0.17 -1.69
CA ALA A 94 19.74 -1.30 -1.51
C ALA A 94 19.57 -2.35 -2.61
N GLU A 95 20.65 -2.67 -3.28
CA GLU A 95 20.72 -3.76 -4.24
C GLU A 95 20.45 -5.11 -3.54
N GLY A 96 19.72 -6.01 -4.19
CA GLY A 96 19.38 -7.32 -3.64
C GLY A 96 18.29 -7.31 -2.57
N ARG A 97 17.63 -6.18 -2.32
CA ARG A 97 16.45 -6.06 -1.47
C ARG A 97 15.19 -5.86 -2.29
N ILE A 98 14.04 -6.38 -1.82
CA ILE A 98 12.77 -6.14 -2.49
C ILE A 98 12.35 -4.67 -2.36
N ALA A 99 11.68 -4.14 -3.37
CA ALA A 99 11.03 -2.84 -3.29
C ALA A 99 9.73 -2.89 -2.45
N GLY A 100 9.31 -4.10 -2.06
CA GLY A 100 7.99 -4.33 -1.50
C GLY A 100 6.91 -4.28 -2.59
N GLY A 101 5.69 -4.67 -2.24
CA GLY A 101 4.60 -4.77 -3.21
C GLY A 101 3.20 -4.76 -2.57
N SER A 102 2.25 -4.71 -3.47
CA SER A 102 2.30 -4.83 -4.93
C SER A 102 2.63 -3.52 -5.67
N SER A 103 2.62 -2.33 -5.03
CA SER A 103 2.92 -1.02 -5.65
C SER A 103 4.42 -0.67 -5.61
N GLY A 104 5.29 -1.68 -5.84
CA GLY A 104 6.75 -1.51 -5.70
C GLY A 104 7.35 -0.52 -6.69
N GLY A 105 6.90 -0.53 -7.95
CA GLY A 105 7.37 0.41 -8.95
C GLY A 105 7.02 1.86 -8.62
N SER A 106 5.83 2.11 -8.03
CA SER A 106 5.42 3.43 -7.55
C SER A 106 6.33 3.92 -6.42
N ALA A 107 6.62 3.06 -5.44
CA ALA A 107 7.54 3.38 -4.35
C ALA A 107 8.98 3.60 -4.84
N ALA A 108 9.47 2.73 -5.72
CA ALA A 108 10.81 2.85 -6.30
C ALA A 108 10.96 4.13 -7.14
N ALA A 109 9.93 4.52 -7.91
CA ALA A 109 9.95 5.77 -8.68
C ALA A 109 10.08 7.01 -7.78
N LEU A 110 9.38 7.03 -6.63
CA LEU A 110 9.48 8.11 -5.64
C LEU A 110 10.86 8.12 -4.96
N ALA A 111 11.33 6.97 -4.49
CA ALA A 111 12.62 6.84 -3.81
C ALA A 111 13.81 7.21 -4.72
N ALA A 112 13.73 6.87 -6.01
CA ALA A 112 14.73 7.23 -7.02
C ALA A 112 14.61 8.69 -7.52
N GLY A 113 13.61 9.47 -7.08
CA GLY A 113 13.40 10.85 -7.55
C GLY A 113 12.86 10.96 -8.99
N LEU A 114 12.37 9.87 -9.56
CA LEU A 114 11.79 9.82 -10.91
C LEU A 114 10.37 10.41 -10.98
N ALA A 115 9.69 10.45 -9.84
CA ALA A 115 8.39 11.06 -9.65
C ALA A 115 8.34 11.86 -8.34
N GLU A 116 7.35 12.75 -8.23
CA GLU A 116 7.09 13.57 -7.03
C GLU A 116 5.87 13.05 -6.28
N ALA A 117 4.95 12.43 -7.01
CA ALA A 117 3.73 11.78 -6.53
C ALA A 117 3.58 10.43 -7.19
N ALA A 118 2.89 9.49 -6.54
CA ALA A 118 2.53 8.22 -7.16
C ALA A 118 1.13 7.76 -6.71
N LEU A 119 0.42 7.13 -7.63
CA LEU A 119 -0.84 6.45 -7.39
C LEU A 119 -0.58 4.95 -7.31
N GLY A 120 -1.07 4.32 -6.24
CA GLY A 120 -1.00 2.88 -6.04
C GLY A 120 -2.31 2.31 -5.53
N SER A 121 -2.32 1.01 -5.20
CA SER A 121 -3.46 0.33 -4.57
C SER A 121 -3.03 -0.46 -3.34
N ASP A 122 -3.92 -0.61 -2.36
CA ASP A 122 -3.69 -1.31 -1.10
C ASP A 122 -4.87 -2.22 -0.76
N THR A 123 -4.65 -3.53 -0.83
CA THR A 123 -5.66 -4.56 -0.50
C THR A 123 -5.30 -5.31 0.79
N GLY A 124 -4.01 -5.39 1.11
CA GLY A 124 -3.50 -6.04 2.32
C GLY A 124 -2.21 -5.41 2.85
N GLY A 125 -1.87 -4.20 2.36
CA GLY A 125 -0.64 -3.47 2.69
C GLY A 125 0.12 -2.98 1.46
N SER A 126 -0.44 -3.13 0.26
CA SER A 126 0.30 -2.93 -1.00
C SER A 126 0.70 -1.48 -1.32
N ILE A 127 0.39 -0.52 -0.48
CA ILE A 127 0.94 0.85 -0.43
C ILE A 127 1.97 0.94 0.70
N ARG A 128 1.61 0.45 1.89
CA ARG A 128 2.38 0.63 3.12
C ARG A 128 3.63 -0.24 3.16
N ILE A 129 3.53 -1.48 2.65
CA ILE A 129 4.69 -2.39 2.54
C ILE A 129 5.78 -1.78 1.65
N PRO A 130 5.52 -1.39 0.38
CA PRO A 130 6.55 -0.78 -0.44
C PRO A 130 6.99 0.60 0.07
N ALA A 131 6.12 1.35 0.74
CA ALA A 131 6.53 2.59 1.40
C ALA A 131 7.57 2.35 2.49
N ALA A 132 7.37 1.33 3.33
CA ALA A 132 8.34 0.93 4.35
C ALA A 132 9.65 0.41 3.74
N CYS A 133 9.59 -0.42 2.69
CA CYS A 133 10.77 -0.97 2.04
C CYS A 133 11.62 0.09 1.31
N CYS A 134 10.99 1.11 0.74
CA CYS A 134 11.65 2.15 -0.06
C CYS A 134 11.84 3.49 0.69
N GLY A 135 11.48 3.57 1.97
CA GLY A 135 11.69 4.78 2.79
C GLY A 135 10.89 6.00 2.31
N ILE A 136 9.65 5.79 1.86
CA ILE A 136 8.75 6.86 1.43
C ILE A 136 7.46 6.84 2.26
N VAL A 137 6.58 7.83 2.06
CA VAL A 137 5.27 7.90 2.69
C VAL A 137 4.22 7.20 1.84
N GLY A 138 3.41 6.36 2.47
CA GLY A 138 2.28 5.70 1.82
C GLY A 138 1.02 5.80 2.68
N PHE A 139 -0.05 6.34 2.13
CA PHE A 139 -1.31 6.51 2.86
C PHE A 139 -2.41 5.66 2.25
N LYS A 140 -2.96 4.73 3.03
CA LYS A 140 -4.16 3.96 2.70
C LYS A 140 -5.38 4.66 3.32
N PRO A 141 -6.29 5.25 2.51
CA PRO A 141 -7.46 5.95 3.04
C PRO A 141 -8.50 5.00 3.64
N THR A 142 -9.55 5.55 4.18
CA THR A 142 -10.79 4.83 4.53
C THR A 142 -11.36 4.14 3.30
N PHE A 143 -11.87 2.92 3.48
CA PHE A 143 -12.50 2.15 2.40
C PHE A 143 -13.60 2.93 1.70
N GLY A 144 -13.56 2.96 0.37
CA GLY A 144 -14.53 3.65 -0.47
C GLY A 144 -14.36 5.18 -0.56
N LEU A 145 -13.34 5.76 0.09
CA LEU A 145 -13.10 7.21 0.02
C LEU A 145 -12.58 7.66 -1.36
N VAL A 146 -11.76 6.85 -2.00
CA VAL A 146 -11.20 7.10 -3.34
C VAL A 146 -11.80 6.09 -4.32
N SER A 147 -12.20 6.57 -5.50
CA SER A 147 -12.79 5.75 -6.56
C SER A 147 -11.79 4.70 -7.08
N LEU A 148 -12.31 3.50 -7.34
CA LEU A 148 -11.61 2.39 -7.99
C LEU A 148 -12.06 2.18 -9.45
N GLU A 149 -12.84 3.10 -10.01
CA GLU A 149 -13.28 3.01 -11.40
C GLU A 149 -12.09 3.03 -12.36
N GLY A 150 -12.01 2.02 -13.23
CA GLY A 150 -10.87 1.80 -14.13
C GLY A 150 -9.61 1.23 -13.46
N CYS A 151 -9.71 0.74 -12.21
CA CYS A 151 -8.66 -0.03 -11.56
C CYS A 151 -8.99 -1.53 -11.64
N PHE A 152 -8.05 -2.37 -12.10
CA PHE A 152 -8.27 -3.82 -12.11
C PHE A 152 -8.45 -4.32 -10.67
N PRO A 153 -9.55 -5.03 -10.35
CA PRO A 153 -9.83 -5.44 -8.97
C PRO A 153 -8.94 -6.61 -8.53
N LEU A 154 -8.66 -6.68 -7.21
CA LEU A 154 -8.06 -7.86 -6.57
C LEU A 154 -9.04 -8.49 -5.58
N ALA A 155 -9.52 -7.72 -4.60
CA ALA A 155 -10.55 -8.10 -3.65
C ALA A 155 -11.43 -6.87 -3.37
N PRO A 156 -12.57 -6.72 -4.06
CA PRO A 156 -13.34 -5.48 -4.13
C PRO A 156 -13.76 -4.90 -2.77
N SER A 157 -13.99 -5.73 -1.74
CA SER A 157 -14.35 -5.24 -0.40
C SER A 157 -13.15 -4.79 0.46
N LEU A 158 -11.92 -4.93 -0.08
CA LEU A 158 -10.66 -4.62 0.60
C LEU A 158 -9.75 -3.69 -0.21
N ASP A 159 -10.03 -3.49 -1.49
CA ASP A 159 -9.23 -2.67 -2.39
C ASP A 159 -9.35 -1.17 -2.07
N HIS A 160 -8.22 -0.48 -2.10
CA HIS A 160 -8.13 0.97 -1.92
C HIS A 160 -7.22 1.55 -3.01
N ALA A 161 -7.65 2.61 -3.68
CA ALA A 161 -6.75 3.49 -4.45
C ALA A 161 -6.12 4.49 -3.49
N SER A 162 -4.83 4.78 -3.64
CA SER A 162 -4.07 5.39 -2.55
C SER A 162 -2.92 6.27 -3.03
N PRO A 163 -2.70 7.44 -2.40
CA PRO A 163 -1.55 8.29 -2.67
C PRO A 163 -0.26 7.77 -2.01
N MET A 164 0.84 7.99 -2.69
CA MET A 164 2.21 7.80 -2.21
C MET A 164 3.06 9.02 -2.56
N ALA A 165 3.95 9.44 -1.66
CA ALA A 165 4.84 10.59 -1.87
C ALA A 165 6.07 10.51 -0.94
N ARG A 166 6.94 11.53 -0.97
CA ARG A 166 8.03 11.67 0.00
C ARG A 166 7.65 12.43 1.27
N SER A 167 6.47 13.08 1.28
CA SER A 167 5.95 13.77 2.47
C SER A 167 4.47 13.50 2.68
N VAL A 168 4.03 13.66 3.93
CA VAL A 168 2.61 13.50 4.31
C VAL A 168 1.76 14.60 3.69
N GLU A 169 2.29 15.83 3.61
CA GLU A 169 1.60 16.96 2.96
C GLU A 169 1.30 16.67 1.49
N ALA A 170 2.26 16.06 0.76
CA ALA A 170 2.04 15.69 -0.63
C ALA A 170 0.98 14.60 -0.77
N CYS A 171 0.94 13.61 0.14
CA CYS A 171 -0.15 12.62 0.17
C CYS A 171 -1.49 13.27 0.49
N THR A 172 -1.52 14.26 1.41
CA THR A 172 -2.73 15.02 1.75
C THR A 172 -3.24 15.80 0.54
N ALA A 173 -2.37 16.52 -0.16
CA ALA A 173 -2.73 17.26 -1.37
C ALA A 173 -3.28 16.34 -2.48
N MET A 174 -2.70 15.14 -2.65
CA MET A 174 -3.25 14.15 -3.58
C MET A 174 -4.64 13.69 -3.13
N LEU A 175 -4.85 13.44 -1.83
CA LEU A 175 -6.14 12.97 -1.32
C LEU A 175 -7.25 14.01 -1.49
N GLU A 176 -6.96 15.31 -1.35
CA GLU A 176 -7.91 16.39 -1.62
C GLU A 176 -8.44 16.35 -3.06
N VAL A 177 -7.59 15.96 -4.01
CA VAL A 177 -7.95 15.77 -5.42
C VAL A 177 -8.71 14.46 -5.63
N LEU A 178 -8.20 13.36 -5.09
CA LEU A 178 -8.76 12.00 -5.26
C LEU A 178 -10.12 11.81 -4.59
N ALA A 179 -10.39 12.57 -3.54
CA ALA A 179 -11.62 12.51 -2.76
C ALA A 179 -12.23 13.92 -2.60
N PRO A 180 -13.04 14.41 -3.56
CA PRO A 180 -13.52 15.80 -3.55
C PRO A 180 -14.31 16.22 -2.29
N GLY A 181 -14.81 15.25 -1.52
CA GLY A 181 -15.46 15.47 -0.22
C GLY A 181 -14.51 15.55 0.97
N PHE A 182 -13.27 15.14 0.82
CA PHE A 182 -12.26 15.18 1.87
C PHE A 182 -11.90 16.64 2.22
N ARG A 183 -11.66 16.88 3.50
CA ARG A 183 -11.15 18.15 4.02
C ARG A 183 -10.02 17.86 4.99
N PRO A 184 -8.82 18.40 4.76
CA PRO A 184 -7.71 18.25 5.69
C PRO A 184 -8.07 18.87 7.05
N ARG A 185 -7.49 18.33 8.10
CA ARG A 185 -7.54 18.86 9.46
C ARG A 185 -6.15 19.37 9.82
N GLU A 186 -6.09 20.42 10.59
CA GLU A 186 -4.87 20.90 11.22
C GLU A 186 -4.86 20.49 12.69
N LEU A 187 -3.69 20.13 13.19
CA LEU A 187 -3.37 19.97 14.60
C LEU A 187 -2.24 20.95 14.92
N GLU A 188 -2.33 21.62 16.06
CA GLU A 188 -1.27 22.51 16.55
C GLU A 188 -0.15 21.72 17.22
N SER A 189 -0.47 20.56 17.81
CA SER A 189 0.44 19.74 18.58
C SER A 189 -0.01 18.28 18.63
N LEU A 190 0.96 17.34 18.76
CA LEU A 190 0.71 15.93 19.05
C LEU A 190 0.11 15.70 20.46
N GLU A 191 0.05 16.71 21.34
CA GLU A 191 -0.65 16.66 22.62
C GLU A 191 -2.17 16.63 22.49
N GLU A 192 -2.71 16.96 21.32
CA GLU A 192 -4.17 16.98 21.10
C GLU A 192 -4.77 15.58 20.88
N VAL A 193 -3.95 14.55 20.70
CA VAL A 193 -4.41 13.19 20.39
C VAL A 193 -4.01 12.18 21.46
N GLU A 194 -4.96 11.31 21.81
CA GLU A 194 -4.74 10.12 22.66
C GLU A 194 -4.34 8.94 21.75
N VAL A 195 -3.17 8.32 22.02
CA VAL A 195 -2.59 7.32 21.14
C VAL A 195 -2.38 5.99 21.84
N GLY A 196 -2.83 4.90 21.19
CA GLY A 196 -2.50 3.53 21.58
C GLY A 196 -1.25 3.05 20.86
N ILE A 197 -0.28 2.48 21.57
CA ILE A 197 0.92 1.88 20.99
C ILE A 197 0.75 0.36 21.03
N ALA A 198 0.89 -0.30 19.87
CA ALA A 198 0.72 -1.74 19.76
C ALA A 198 1.76 -2.40 18.86
N TRP A 199 1.97 -3.71 19.05
CA TRP A 199 2.76 -4.62 18.22
C TRP A 199 4.25 -4.25 18.07
N THR A 200 4.80 -3.40 18.93
CA THR A 200 6.25 -3.07 18.85
C THR A 200 7.10 -4.28 19.22
N GLU A 201 6.59 -5.19 20.05
CA GLU A 201 7.29 -6.38 20.52
C GLU A 201 7.60 -7.41 19.43
N VAL A 202 6.84 -7.40 18.32
CA VAL A 202 7.09 -8.33 17.20
C VAL A 202 8.15 -7.83 16.22
N ALA A 203 8.62 -6.58 16.41
CA ALA A 203 9.61 -5.98 15.52
C ALA A 203 11.04 -6.35 15.92
N GLU A 204 11.93 -6.42 14.91
CA GLU A 204 13.38 -6.54 15.10
C GLU A 204 13.93 -5.38 15.94
N PRO A 205 15.04 -5.57 16.65
CA PRO A 205 15.47 -4.64 17.70
C PRO A 205 15.63 -3.19 17.26
N LEU A 206 16.23 -2.92 16.09
CA LEU A 206 16.43 -1.54 15.62
C LEU A 206 15.13 -0.96 15.04
N VAL A 207 14.34 -1.75 14.30
CA VAL A 207 12.98 -1.32 13.85
C VAL A 207 12.14 -0.94 15.06
N ARG A 208 12.11 -1.79 16.10
CA ARG A 208 11.40 -1.51 17.35
C ARG A 208 11.85 -0.19 17.96
N ALA A 209 13.16 -0.02 18.14
CA ALA A 209 13.72 1.19 18.75
C ALA A 209 13.28 2.45 17.98
N ARG A 210 13.31 2.43 16.63
CA ARG A 210 12.89 3.57 15.81
C ARG A 210 11.40 3.87 15.92
N VAL A 211 10.58 2.82 15.94
CA VAL A 211 9.12 2.98 16.10
C VAL A 211 8.78 3.50 17.50
N GLU A 212 9.44 3.02 18.55
CA GLU A 212 9.25 3.49 19.91
C GLU A 212 9.73 4.95 20.08
N GLU A 213 10.84 5.35 19.45
CA GLU A 213 11.31 6.75 19.40
C GLU A 213 10.30 7.66 18.70
N ALA A 214 9.69 7.22 17.60
CA ALA A 214 8.63 7.94 16.90
C ALA A 214 7.36 8.02 17.76
N ALA A 215 6.94 6.90 18.35
CA ALA A 215 5.76 6.85 19.24
C ALA A 215 5.90 7.75 20.47
N ALA A 216 7.13 7.90 21.01
CA ALA A 216 7.41 8.78 22.14
C ALA A 216 7.21 10.29 21.82
N ARG A 217 7.01 10.65 20.55
CA ARG A 217 6.62 12.03 20.16
C ARG A 217 5.16 12.34 20.47
N PHE A 218 4.34 11.34 20.81
CA PHE A 218 2.97 11.50 21.28
C PHE A 218 2.94 11.52 22.82
N PRO A 219 2.81 12.70 23.47
CA PRO A 219 2.88 12.80 24.94
C PRO A 219 1.75 12.07 25.64
N ARG A 220 0.59 11.94 24.98
CA ARG A 220 -0.60 11.27 25.51
C ARG A 220 -0.73 9.89 24.88
N SER A 221 0.23 9.02 25.16
CA SER A 221 0.25 7.67 24.61
C SER A 221 0.25 6.60 25.72
N ARG A 222 -0.32 5.43 25.42
CA ARG A 222 -0.31 4.25 26.29
C ARG A 222 -0.25 2.97 25.48
N PRO A 223 0.32 1.88 26.03
CA PRO A 223 0.19 0.57 25.41
C PRO A 223 -1.27 0.16 25.24
N VAL A 224 -1.59 -0.50 24.13
CA VAL A 224 -2.90 -1.08 23.84
C VAL A 224 -2.73 -2.46 23.20
N GLU A 225 -3.59 -3.39 23.58
CA GLU A 225 -3.68 -4.71 22.93
C GLU A 225 -4.77 -4.66 21.87
N LEU A 226 -4.37 -4.85 20.61
CA LEU A 226 -5.30 -4.87 19.47
C LEU A 226 -5.71 -6.31 19.14
N PRO A 227 -6.97 -6.54 18.72
CA PRO A 227 -7.44 -7.88 18.38
C PRO A 227 -6.74 -8.42 17.12
N SER A 228 -6.54 -9.75 17.11
CA SER A 228 -6.04 -10.47 15.92
C SER A 228 -7.08 -10.46 14.80
N ALA A 229 -6.60 -10.33 13.56
CA ALA A 229 -7.40 -10.46 12.33
C ALA A 229 -7.41 -11.90 11.78
N GLU A 230 -7.10 -12.91 12.60
CA GLU A 230 -7.20 -14.30 12.21
C GLU A 230 -8.62 -14.68 11.78
N GLY A 231 -8.74 -15.63 10.86
CA GLY A 231 -10.03 -16.09 10.33
C GLY A 231 -10.72 -15.13 9.36
N THR A 232 -10.06 -14.04 8.93
CA THR A 232 -10.65 -13.07 8.00
C THR A 232 -10.12 -13.19 6.56
N ARG A 233 -9.11 -14.04 6.33
CA ARG A 233 -8.41 -14.13 5.03
C ARG A 233 -9.26 -14.76 3.93
N GLU A 234 -10.19 -15.60 4.26
CA GLU A 234 -11.07 -16.27 3.31
C GLU A 234 -12.04 -15.28 2.62
N VAL A 235 -12.29 -14.10 3.21
CA VAL A 235 -12.98 -13.01 2.52
C VAL A 235 -12.16 -12.56 1.30
N PHE A 236 -10.89 -12.26 1.51
CA PHE A 236 -9.98 -11.90 0.43
C PHE A 236 -9.84 -13.02 -0.61
N MET A 237 -9.60 -14.25 -0.14
CA MET A 237 -9.38 -15.40 -1.03
C MET A 237 -10.59 -15.68 -1.92
N ARG A 238 -11.80 -15.59 -1.38
CA ARG A 238 -13.02 -15.78 -2.15
C ARG A 238 -13.23 -14.68 -3.19
N GLU A 239 -13.02 -13.42 -2.82
CA GLU A 239 -13.16 -12.29 -3.74
C GLU A 239 -12.11 -12.36 -4.86
N VAL A 240 -10.86 -12.72 -4.55
CA VAL A 240 -9.82 -12.99 -5.57
C VAL A 240 -10.24 -14.12 -6.49
N ALA A 241 -10.77 -15.22 -5.95
CA ALA A 241 -11.27 -16.33 -6.76
C ALA A 241 -12.40 -15.89 -7.70
N ASP A 242 -13.32 -15.07 -7.23
CA ASP A 242 -14.46 -14.60 -8.04
C ASP A 242 -14.01 -13.65 -9.16
N VAL A 243 -13.00 -12.78 -8.90
CA VAL A 243 -12.41 -11.89 -9.90
C VAL A 243 -11.68 -12.68 -11.00
N HIS A 244 -10.94 -13.72 -10.63
CA HIS A 244 -10.02 -14.40 -11.55
C HIS A 244 -10.59 -15.70 -12.14
N ARG A 245 -11.73 -16.20 -11.67
CA ARG A 245 -12.25 -17.54 -12.00
C ARG A 245 -12.34 -17.80 -13.51
N GLU A 246 -12.96 -16.92 -14.26
CA GLU A 246 -13.13 -17.09 -15.71
C GLU A 246 -11.79 -16.93 -16.44
N LEU A 247 -11.05 -15.85 -16.12
CA LEU A 247 -9.76 -15.58 -16.74
C LEU A 247 -8.74 -16.69 -16.47
N PHE A 248 -8.73 -17.24 -15.25
CA PHE A 248 -7.81 -18.33 -14.89
C PHE A 248 -8.21 -19.65 -15.57
N ALA A 249 -9.50 -19.92 -15.75
CA ALA A 249 -9.98 -21.09 -16.47
C ALA A 249 -9.62 -21.05 -17.97
N GLU A 250 -9.61 -19.86 -18.58
CA GLU A 250 -9.34 -19.67 -20.00
C GLU A 250 -7.83 -19.54 -20.30
N GLN A 251 -7.07 -18.88 -19.42
CA GLN A 251 -5.69 -18.46 -19.66
C GLN A 251 -4.73 -18.75 -18.50
N GLY A 252 -5.04 -19.78 -17.70
CA GLY A 252 -4.23 -20.15 -16.51
C GLY A 252 -2.75 -20.36 -16.77
N ASP A 253 -2.38 -20.88 -17.95
CA ASP A 253 -1.00 -21.12 -18.35
C ASP A 253 -0.17 -19.83 -18.56
N LEU A 254 -0.82 -18.67 -18.69
CA LEU A 254 -0.18 -17.36 -18.86
C LEU A 254 0.05 -16.65 -17.52
N TYR A 255 -0.51 -17.15 -16.44
CA TYR A 255 -0.23 -16.61 -15.09
C TYR A 255 1.17 -17.01 -14.63
N GLY A 256 1.84 -16.14 -13.91
CA GLY A 256 3.05 -16.48 -13.21
C GLY A 256 2.81 -17.58 -12.16
N ALA A 257 3.74 -18.53 -12.04
CA ALA A 257 3.58 -19.72 -11.18
C ALA A 257 3.21 -19.40 -9.72
N ASN A 258 3.72 -18.28 -9.17
CA ASN A 258 3.41 -17.84 -7.81
C ASN A 258 1.92 -17.44 -7.69
N VAL A 259 1.40 -16.65 -8.63
CA VAL A 259 0.00 -16.19 -8.61
C VAL A 259 -0.93 -17.36 -8.93
N ALA A 260 -0.61 -18.20 -9.90
CA ALA A 260 -1.38 -19.40 -10.25
C ALA A 260 -1.59 -20.32 -9.02
N ALA A 261 -0.52 -20.65 -8.29
CA ALA A 261 -0.61 -21.49 -7.10
C ALA A 261 -1.48 -20.88 -5.98
N LYS A 262 -1.45 -19.55 -5.84
CA LYS A 262 -2.33 -18.84 -4.89
C LYS A 262 -3.79 -18.87 -5.34
N LEU A 263 -4.04 -18.71 -6.64
CA LEU A 263 -5.41 -18.80 -7.20
C LEU A 263 -6.02 -20.17 -7.03
N GLU A 264 -5.27 -21.26 -7.22
CA GLU A 264 -5.73 -22.62 -6.94
C GLU A 264 -6.25 -22.74 -5.50
N THR A 265 -5.51 -22.17 -4.53
CA THR A 265 -5.93 -22.14 -3.13
C THR A 265 -7.18 -21.27 -2.92
N CYS A 266 -7.26 -20.12 -3.57
CA CYS A 266 -8.42 -19.23 -3.49
C CYS A 266 -9.69 -19.89 -4.05
N LEU A 267 -9.57 -20.60 -5.18
CA LEU A 267 -10.68 -21.30 -5.83
C LEU A 267 -11.24 -22.46 -5.00
N ALA A 268 -10.47 -22.96 -4.03
CA ALA A 268 -10.90 -24.03 -3.13
C ALA A 268 -11.71 -23.53 -1.91
N VAL A 269 -11.79 -22.22 -1.67
CA VAL A 269 -12.54 -21.65 -0.53
C VAL A 269 -14.02 -21.94 -0.68
N THR A 270 -14.60 -22.62 0.30
CA THR A 270 -16.00 -23.01 0.37
C THR A 270 -16.88 -21.84 0.83
N ASP A 271 -18.18 -21.90 0.54
CA ASP A 271 -19.16 -20.91 1.03
C ASP A 271 -19.17 -20.82 2.56
N SER A 272 -19.05 -21.98 3.25
CA SER A 272 -19.01 -22.03 4.72
C SER A 272 -17.79 -21.32 5.33
N GLU A 273 -16.62 -21.46 4.71
CA GLU A 273 -15.38 -20.76 5.14
C GLU A 273 -15.50 -19.26 4.90
N TYR A 274 -16.02 -18.87 3.73
CA TYR A 274 -16.28 -17.47 3.42
C TYR A 274 -17.25 -16.82 4.41
N GLU A 275 -18.41 -17.47 4.69
CA GLU A 275 -19.38 -16.97 5.66
C GLU A 275 -18.79 -16.87 7.08
N ALA A 276 -17.97 -17.83 7.49
CA ALA A 276 -17.26 -17.76 8.76
C ALA A 276 -16.29 -16.57 8.82
N ALA A 277 -15.56 -16.30 7.74
CA ALA A 277 -14.64 -15.18 7.65
C ALA A 277 -15.36 -13.82 7.62
N VAL A 278 -16.52 -13.73 7.00
CA VAL A 278 -17.37 -12.52 7.05
C VAL A 278 -17.81 -12.23 8.49
N ARG A 279 -18.20 -13.26 9.25
CA ARG A 279 -18.55 -13.11 10.68
C ARG A 279 -17.32 -12.68 11.49
N ALA A 280 -16.17 -13.32 11.29
CA ALA A 280 -14.92 -12.96 11.96
C ALA A 280 -14.49 -11.51 11.66
N ARG A 281 -14.73 -11.03 10.44
CA ARG A 281 -14.51 -9.62 10.06
C ARG A 281 -15.38 -8.66 10.87
N GLU A 282 -16.65 -8.99 11.08
CA GLU A 282 -17.55 -8.15 11.86
C GLU A 282 -17.20 -8.16 13.35
N GLU A 283 -16.85 -9.33 13.89
CA GLU A 283 -16.35 -9.47 15.26
C GLU A 283 -15.05 -8.68 15.49
N LEU A 284 -14.14 -8.68 14.49
CA LEU A 284 -12.92 -7.88 14.54
C LEU A 284 -13.23 -6.38 14.63
N ARG A 285 -14.20 -5.89 13.85
CA ARG A 285 -14.61 -4.48 13.88
C ARG A 285 -15.10 -4.05 15.27
N GLN A 286 -15.93 -4.88 15.91
CA GLN A 286 -16.46 -4.62 17.24
C GLN A 286 -15.34 -4.63 18.28
N ARG A 287 -14.52 -5.68 18.31
CA ARG A 287 -13.40 -5.82 19.24
C ARG A 287 -12.34 -4.72 19.06
N PHE A 288 -12.11 -4.29 17.83
CA PHE A 288 -11.19 -3.18 17.56
C PHE A 288 -11.74 -1.86 18.11
N ALA A 289 -13.03 -1.57 17.89
CA ALA A 289 -13.67 -0.37 18.43
C ALA A 289 -13.62 -0.32 19.96
N GLU A 290 -13.83 -1.47 20.63
CA GLU A 290 -13.71 -1.61 22.10
C GLU A 290 -12.25 -1.40 22.56
N ALA A 291 -11.28 -2.03 21.88
CA ALA A 291 -9.87 -1.95 22.26
C ALA A 291 -9.31 -0.52 22.19
N ILE A 292 -9.80 0.30 21.27
CA ILE A 292 -9.37 1.69 21.08
C ILE A 292 -10.34 2.71 21.69
N GLU A 293 -11.22 2.29 22.62
CA GLU A 293 -12.08 3.23 23.32
C GLU A 293 -11.24 4.26 24.10
N GLY A 294 -11.57 5.55 23.91
CA GLY A 294 -10.83 6.67 24.51
C GLY A 294 -9.47 6.95 23.88
N LEU A 295 -9.16 6.32 22.73
CA LEU A 295 -8.01 6.65 21.89
C LEU A 295 -8.49 7.31 20.60
N ASP A 296 -7.71 8.23 20.07
CA ASP A 296 -7.94 8.86 18.76
C ASP A 296 -7.25 8.07 17.65
N LEU A 297 -6.02 7.62 17.89
CA LEU A 297 -5.17 6.93 16.93
C LEU A 297 -4.48 5.72 17.55
N VAL A 298 -4.00 4.83 16.71
CA VAL A 298 -3.05 3.78 17.08
C VAL A 298 -1.75 3.91 16.29
N VAL A 299 -0.63 3.61 16.95
CA VAL A 299 0.72 3.60 16.37
C VAL A 299 1.29 2.20 16.48
N THR A 300 1.79 1.69 15.35
CA THR A 300 2.38 0.36 15.24
C THR A 300 3.62 0.41 14.34
N PRO A 301 4.48 -0.60 14.30
CA PRO A 301 5.36 -0.77 13.15
C PRO A 301 4.53 -0.98 11.87
N THR A 302 5.02 -0.47 10.71
CA THR A 302 4.44 -0.83 9.40
C THR A 302 4.85 -2.25 9.03
N LEU A 303 6.12 -2.56 9.19
CA LEU A 303 6.72 -3.89 9.09
C LEU A 303 7.52 -4.16 10.36
N GLY A 304 7.60 -5.42 10.78
CA GLY A 304 8.45 -5.82 11.92
C GLY A 304 9.94 -5.93 11.58
N PHE A 305 10.34 -5.72 10.35
CA PHE A 305 11.69 -5.90 9.82
C PHE A 305 11.93 -4.96 8.63
N VAL A 306 13.19 -4.77 8.27
CA VAL A 306 13.57 -4.00 7.07
C VAL A 306 13.30 -4.79 5.79
N ALA A 307 13.39 -4.15 4.62
CA ALA A 307 13.15 -4.81 3.33
C ALA A 307 13.90 -6.15 3.20
N PRO A 308 13.21 -7.29 3.00
CA PRO A 308 13.82 -8.59 2.81
C PRO A 308 14.69 -8.67 1.55
N HIS A 309 15.55 -9.69 1.48
CA HIS A 309 16.31 -9.99 0.27
C HIS A 309 15.39 -10.47 -0.86
N THR A 310 15.77 -10.16 -2.11
CA THR A 310 15.12 -10.71 -3.31
C THR A 310 15.35 -12.22 -3.45
N GLY A 311 14.51 -12.89 -4.24
CA GLY A 311 14.65 -14.31 -4.57
C GLY A 311 14.13 -15.26 -3.50
N GLN A 312 13.45 -14.79 -2.47
CA GLN A 312 12.73 -15.64 -1.51
C GLN A 312 11.36 -16.05 -2.07
N ASP A 313 10.86 -17.23 -1.68
CA ASP A 313 9.48 -17.59 -2.05
C ASP A 313 8.50 -16.64 -1.35
N GLU A 314 7.82 -15.82 -2.14
CA GLU A 314 6.88 -14.82 -1.64
C GLU A 314 5.78 -15.45 -0.77
N ARG A 315 5.37 -16.68 -1.06
CA ARG A 315 4.33 -17.39 -0.29
C ARG A 315 4.77 -17.67 1.15
N GLU A 316 6.07 -17.85 1.40
CA GLU A 316 6.62 -18.07 2.73
C GLU A 316 6.72 -16.78 3.53
N ILE A 317 7.12 -15.66 2.90
CA ILE A 317 7.34 -14.39 3.60
C ILE A 317 6.10 -13.46 3.62
N ARG A 318 5.12 -13.70 2.76
CA ARG A 318 3.91 -12.89 2.61
C ARG A 318 3.14 -12.70 3.93
N GLY A 319 3.03 -13.76 4.72
CA GLY A 319 2.35 -13.73 6.02
C GLY A 319 2.97 -12.69 6.95
N ALA A 320 4.30 -12.66 7.05
CA ALA A 320 5.04 -11.70 7.85
C ALA A 320 4.92 -10.28 7.28
N LEU A 321 5.04 -10.11 5.94
CA LEU A 321 4.93 -8.81 5.28
C LEU A 321 3.55 -8.14 5.46
N THR A 322 2.48 -8.93 5.56
CA THR A 322 1.11 -8.40 5.71
C THR A 322 0.60 -8.37 7.14
N SER A 323 1.31 -8.96 8.11
CA SER A 323 0.81 -9.18 9.47
C SER A 323 0.33 -7.90 10.17
N LEU A 324 1.06 -6.79 10.01
CA LEU A 324 0.79 -5.52 10.68
C LEU A 324 -0.05 -4.54 9.83
N THR A 325 -0.19 -4.82 8.52
CA THR A 325 -0.97 -3.98 7.60
C THR A 325 -2.37 -4.52 7.33
N TRP A 326 -2.51 -5.86 7.29
CA TRP A 326 -3.75 -6.57 7.00
C TRP A 326 -4.95 -6.16 7.87
N PRO A 327 -4.81 -6.01 9.21
CA PRO A 327 -5.94 -5.66 10.06
C PRO A 327 -6.65 -4.37 9.62
N PHE A 328 -5.90 -3.35 9.19
CA PHE A 328 -6.45 -2.06 8.76
C PHE A 328 -7.12 -2.11 7.37
N ASN A 329 -6.83 -3.10 6.53
CA ASN A 329 -7.64 -3.38 5.34
C ASN A 329 -8.98 -4.01 5.71
N VAL A 330 -8.96 -5.03 6.57
CA VAL A 330 -10.15 -5.75 7.03
C VAL A 330 -11.12 -4.80 7.74
N LEU A 331 -10.59 -3.86 8.52
CA LEU A 331 -11.35 -2.82 9.21
C LEU A 331 -11.87 -1.72 8.26
N GLY A 332 -11.28 -1.57 7.07
CA GLY A 332 -11.52 -0.42 6.18
C GLY A 332 -11.01 0.91 6.77
N ALA A 333 -10.10 0.86 7.73
CA ALA A 333 -9.59 2.00 8.49
C ALA A 333 -8.43 2.70 7.78
N PRO A 334 -8.30 4.04 7.84
CA PRO A 334 -7.16 4.75 7.26
C PRO A 334 -5.87 4.40 8.00
N ALA A 335 -4.77 4.27 7.25
CA ALA A 335 -3.46 3.97 7.80
C ALA A 335 -2.33 4.59 6.96
N LEU A 336 -1.42 5.26 7.64
CA LEU A 336 -0.28 5.97 7.10
C LEU A 336 1.01 5.23 7.46
N ALA A 337 1.83 4.88 6.47
CA ALA A 337 3.19 4.41 6.68
C ALA A 337 4.16 5.60 6.51
N LEU A 338 5.03 5.80 7.49
CA LEU A 338 5.96 6.92 7.57
C LEU A 338 7.36 6.42 7.93
N PRO A 339 8.42 6.74 7.16
CA PRO A 339 9.80 6.43 7.56
C PRO A 339 10.16 7.08 8.89
N CYS A 340 10.79 6.32 9.80
CA CYS A 340 11.12 6.81 11.15
C CYS A 340 12.60 6.61 11.54
N GLY A 341 13.48 6.49 10.57
CA GLY A 341 14.93 6.40 10.79
C GLY A 341 15.53 5.12 10.22
N SER A 342 16.85 4.97 10.34
CA SER A 342 17.58 3.78 9.88
C SER A 342 17.53 2.67 10.93
N ALA A 343 17.36 1.45 10.48
CA ALA A 343 17.33 0.23 11.28
C ALA A 343 18.38 -0.79 10.81
N GLU A 344 18.07 -2.09 10.86
CA GLU A 344 18.96 -3.17 10.45
C GLU A 344 19.51 -2.93 9.04
N ASP A 345 20.76 -3.23 8.81
CA ASP A 345 21.51 -3.03 7.55
C ASP A 345 21.51 -1.58 7.02
N GLY A 346 21.18 -0.59 7.87
CA GLY A 346 21.06 0.82 7.48
C GLY A 346 19.80 1.15 6.67
N LEU A 347 18.88 0.19 6.55
CA LEU A 347 17.62 0.35 5.80
C LEU A 347 16.56 1.05 6.65
N PRO A 348 15.52 1.65 6.03
CA PRO A 348 14.51 2.39 6.76
C PRO A 348 13.63 1.49 7.64
N ALA A 349 13.39 1.95 8.87
CA ALA A 349 12.24 1.58 9.67
C ALA A 349 11.03 2.43 9.28
N SER A 350 9.84 1.90 9.46
CA SER A 350 8.59 2.61 9.17
C SER A 350 7.58 2.44 10.31
N VAL A 351 7.10 3.57 10.83
CA VAL A 351 5.99 3.63 11.76
C VAL A 351 4.67 3.72 11.00
N GLN A 352 3.63 3.08 11.51
CA GLN A 352 2.27 3.16 10.99
C GLN A 352 1.37 3.89 11.97
N ILE A 353 0.63 4.90 11.49
CA ILE A 353 -0.42 5.60 12.24
C ILE A 353 -1.76 5.20 11.62
N ALA A 354 -2.70 4.72 12.42
CA ALA A 354 -4.03 4.36 11.93
C ALA A 354 -5.13 4.94 12.84
N GLY A 355 -6.29 5.20 12.24
CA GLY A 355 -7.48 5.70 12.93
C GLY A 355 -8.69 4.78 12.74
N ARG A 356 -9.88 5.25 13.12
CA ARG A 356 -11.15 4.63 12.76
C ARG A 356 -11.51 4.94 11.30
N PRO A 357 -12.37 4.15 10.65
CA PRO A 357 -12.95 4.56 9.38
C PRO A 357 -13.52 5.99 9.45
N GLY A 358 -13.05 6.86 8.56
CA GLY A 358 -13.39 8.29 8.54
C GLY A 358 -12.38 9.24 9.20
N ASP A 359 -11.38 8.72 9.92
CA ASP A 359 -10.36 9.53 10.59
C ASP A 359 -9.19 9.94 9.66
N ASP A 360 -9.37 9.89 8.35
CA ASP A 360 -8.34 10.17 7.35
C ASP A 360 -7.62 11.50 7.61
N ALA A 361 -8.38 12.55 7.86
CA ALA A 361 -7.85 13.88 8.12
C ALA A 361 -7.01 13.94 9.41
N LEU A 362 -7.42 13.20 10.44
CA LEU A 362 -6.69 13.14 11.71
C LEU A 362 -5.39 12.37 11.58
N VAL A 363 -5.42 11.21 10.87
CA VAL A 363 -4.23 10.39 10.60
C VAL A 363 -3.18 11.20 9.85
N LEU A 364 -3.59 11.93 8.80
CA LEU A 364 -2.68 12.75 8.00
C LEU A 364 -2.15 13.94 8.80
N ALA A 365 -2.98 14.64 9.58
CA ALA A 365 -2.55 15.76 10.41
C ALA A 365 -1.50 15.33 11.46
N ALA A 366 -1.77 14.23 12.18
CA ALA A 366 -0.81 13.65 13.12
C ALA A 366 0.47 13.18 12.42
N GLY A 367 0.34 12.58 11.23
CA GLY A 367 1.48 12.18 10.39
C GLY A 367 2.37 13.35 9.98
N THR A 368 1.79 14.49 9.59
CA THR A 368 2.53 15.72 9.24
C THR A 368 3.37 16.23 10.40
N LEU A 369 2.75 16.33 11.58
CA LEU A 369 3.47 16.75 12.79
C LEU A 369 4.55 15.74 13.20
N LEU A 370 4.25 14.43 13.13
CA LEU A 370 5.23 13.41 13.44
C LEU A 370 6.40 13.45 12.44
N GLN A 371 6.15 13.56 11.13
CA GLN A 371 7.22 13.67 10.13
C GLN A 371 8.15 14.84 10.43
N SER A 372 7.60 15.99 10.78
CA SER A 372 8.40 17.17 11.16
C SER A 372 9.21 16.97 12.44
N ALA A 373 8.71 16.17 13.39
CA ALA A 373 9.37 15.91 14.67
C ALA A 373 10.49 14.88 14.63
N ILE A 374 10.54 14.03 13.58
CA ILE A 374 11.51 12.93 13.41
C ILE A 374 12.46 13.12 12.21
N SER A 375 12.31 14.22 11.44
CA SER A 375 13.16 14.61 10.29
C SER A 375 14.53 15.15 10.69
#